data_86311d1f10662787918c446d7fc21db7
#
_entry.id   86311d1f10662787918c446d7fc21db7
#
_cell.length_a   1.000
_cell.length_b   1.000
_cell.length_c   1.000
_cell.angle_alpha   90.00
_cell.angle_beta   90.00
_cell.angle_gamma   90.00
#
_symmetry.space_group_name_H-M   'P 1'
#
loop_
_entity.id
_entity.type
_entity.pdbx_description
1 polymer ?
#
loop_
_entity_poly.entity_id
_entity_poly.type
_entity_poly.pdbx_seq_one_letter_code
_entity_poly.pdbx_strand_id
1 'polypeptide(L)'
;MSYHILHISEHGCGLSKERGLLVCRKDGKTLGKIAIEDLRAVVILGESVNISAAVFAGVLDNDAIIIHCRNYKAVGVSVPNSRTYDARVVLN
;
A
#
# COMPACT_ATOMS: atom_id res chain seq x y z
N MET A 1 9.60 -16.69 8.67
CA MET A 1 8.73 -15.54 8.39
C MET A 1 9.24 -14.84 7.15
N SER A 2 8.42 -14.72 6.13
CA SER A 2 8.84 -14.04 4.91
C SER A 2 8.26 -12.64 4.86
N TYR A 3 9.04 -11.71 4.33
CA TYR A 3 8.63 -10.33 4.15
C TYR A 3 8.59 -10.03 2.66
N HIS A 4 7.51 -9.42 2.23
CA HIS A 4 7.31 -9.15 0.82
C HIS A 4 7.25 -7.65 0.52
N ILE A 5 7.81 -7.29 -0.61
CA ILE A 5 7.60 -5.99 -1.21
C ILE A 5 6.67 -6.21 -2.39
N LEU A 6 5.48 -5.64 -2.30
CA LEU A 6 4.47 -5.81 -3.34
C LEU A 6 4.57 -4.67 -4.34
N HIS A 7 4.76 -5.01 -5.60
CA HIS A 7 4.79 -4.02 -6.69
C HIS A 7 3.48 -4.07 -7.45
N ILE A 8 2.79 -2.94 -7.54
CA ILE A 8 1.54 -2.80 -8.28
C ILE A 8 1.86 -2.04 -9.56
N SER A 9 2.06 -2.77 -10.65
CA SER A 9 2.41 -2.18 -11.94
C SER A 9 1.22 -2.07 -12.90
N GLU A 10 0.12 -2.76 -12.62
CA GLU A 10 -1.07 -2.70 -13.46
C GLU A 10 -1.77 -1.36 -13.32
N HIS A 11 -2.12 -0.76 -14.46
CA HIS A 11 -2.89 0.49 -14.47
C HIS A 11 -4.36 0.21 -14.18
N GLY A 12 -5.00 1.10 -13.45
CA GLY A 12 -6.45 1.04 -13.23
C GLY A 12 -6.92 -0.04 -12.28
N CYS A 13 -6.02 -0.66 -11.50
CA CYS A 13 -6.45 -1.67 -10.56
C CYS A 13 -6.91 -1.06 -9.23
N GLY A 14 -7.66 -1.82 -8.45
CA GLY A 14 -8.13 -1.43 -7.15
C GLY A 14 -7.56 -2.33 -6.07
N LEU A 15 -7.13 -1.73 -4.97
CA LEU A 15 -6.64 -2.45 -3.81
C LEU A 15 -7.66 -2.35 -2.70
N SER A 16 -8.08 -3.50 -2.19
CA SER A 16 -9.04 -3.59 -1.09
C SER A 16 -8.54 -4.54 -0.03
N LYS A 17 -9.16 -4.48 1.15
CA LYS A 17 -8.79 -5.35 2.25
C LYS A 17 -9.93 -6.32 2.51
N GLU A 18 -9.61 -7.62 2.56
CA GLU A 18 -10.55 -8.66 2.91
C GLU A 18 -9.90 -9.59 3.93
N ARG A 19 -10.39 -9.56 5.17
CA ARG A 19 -9.94 -10.46 6.24
C ARG A 19 -8.43 -10.50 6.43
N GLY A 20 -7.79 -9.37 6.46
CA GLY A 20 -6.34 -9.31 6.64
C GLY A 20 -5.55 -9.57 5.36
N LEU A 21 -6.22 -9.74 4.23
CA LEU A 21 -5.57 -9.86 2.93
C LEU A 21 -5.68 -8.55 2.17
N LEU A 22 -4.62 -8.17 1.50
CA LEU A 22 -4.65 -7.14 0.48
C LEU A 22 -5.04 -7.83 -0.81
N VAL A 23 -6.11 -7.36 -1.45
CA VAL A 23 -6.64 -7.94 -2.68
C VAL A 23 -6.52 -6.93 -3.79
N CYS A 24 -5.90 -7.34 -4.90
CA CYS A 24 -5.77 -6.51 -6.09
C CYS A 24 -6.75 -7.00 -7.16
N ARG A 25 -7.61 -6.08 -7.64
CA ARG A 25 -8.60 -6.40 -8.68
C ARG A 25 -8.52 -5.41 -9.82
N LYS A 26 -8.83 -5.90 -11.00
CA LYS A 26 -8.97 -5.08 -12.20
C LYS A 26 -10.07 -5.66 -13.07
N ASP A 27 -10.99 -4.79 -13.51
CA ASP A 27 -12.12 -5.18 -14.37
C ASP A 27 -12.92 -6.37 -13.81
N GLY A 28 -13.13 -6.34 -12.48
CA GLY A 28 -13.89 -7.38 -11.79
C GLY A 28 -13.14 -8.67 -11.54
N LYS A 29 -11.87 -8.76 -11.95
CA LYS A 29 -11.06 -9.95 -11.77
C LYS A 29 -10.04 -9.75 -10.67
N THR A 30 -9.86 -10.76 -9.83
CA THR A 30 -8.83 -10.75 -8.81
C THR A 30 -7.48 -11.08 -9.46
N LEU A 31 -6.55 -10.14 -9.39
CA LEU A 31 -5.20 -10.35 -9.92
C LEU A 31 -4.30 -11.03 -8.90
N GLY A 32 -4.53 -10.81 -7.62
CA GLY A 32 -3.73 -11.43 -6.58
C GLY A 32 -4.21 -11.06 -5.20
N LYS A 33 -3.75 -11.83 -4.22
CA LYS A 33 -4.01 -11.61 -2.80
C LYS A 33 -2.72 -11.84 -2.03
N ILE A 34 -2.50 -11.05 -0.99
CA ILE A 34 -1.34 -11.25 -0.12
C ILE A 34 -1.75 -10.89 1.31
N ALA A 35 -1.25 -11.66 2.26
CA ALA A 35 -1.48 -11.34 3.67
C ALA A 35 -0.79 -10.03 4.02
N ILE A 36 -1.55 -9.11 4.62
CA ILE A 36 -0.99 -7.79 4.99
C ILE A 36 0.13 -7.97 6.01
N GLU A 37 0.01 -8.95 6.90
CA GLU A 37 1.04 -9.20 7.91
C GLU A 37 2.41 -9.56 7.33
N ASP A 38 2.45 -10.04 6.08
CA ASP A 38 3.71 -10.38 5.40
C ASP A 38 4.31 -9.21 4.63
N LEU A 39 3.60 -8.09 4.54
CA LEU A 39 4.06 -6.95 3.76
C LEU A 39 5.04 -6.08 4.53
N ARG A 40 6.09 -5.65 3.85
CA ARG A 40 7.01 -4.61 4.35
C ARG A 40 6.85 -3.33 3.58
N ALA A 41 6.45 -3.42 2.32
CA ALA A 41 6.20 -2.24 1.51
C ALA A 41 5.24 -2.58 0.37
N VAL A 42 4.47 -1.57 -0.04
CA VAL A 42 3.67 -1.62 -1.25
C VAL A 42 4.16 -0.50 -2.15
N VAL A 43 4.59 -0.85 -3.35
CA VAL A 43 5.11 0.12 -4.32
C VAL A 43 4.08 0.26 -5.43
N ILE A 44 3.51 1.44 -5.57
CA ILE A 44 2.49 1.74 -6.58
C ILE A 44 3.17 2.35 -7.79
N LEU A 45 3.31 1.55 -8.84
CA LEU A 45 3.93 1.97 -10.11
C LEU A 45 2.88 2.30 -11.17
N GLY A 46 1.73 1.64 -11.11
CA GLY A 46 0.66 1.84 -12.09
C GLY A 46 -0.06 3.16 -11.92
N GLU A 47 -0.70 3.61 -12.98
CA GLU A 47 -1.52 4.82 -12.97
C GLU A 47 -2.97 4.46 -12.64
N SER A 48 -3.69 5.41 -12.06
CA SER A 48 -5.11 5.26 -11.73
C SER A 48 -5.39 4.07 -10.82
N VAL A 49 -4.47 3.79 -9.91
CA VAL A 49 -4.64 2.75 -8.90
C VAL A 49 -5.47 3.33 -7.75
N ASN A 50 -6.57 2.66 -7.43
CA ASN A 50 -7.43 3.04 -6.32
C ASN A 50 -7.06 2.22 -5.09
N ILE A 51 -6.88 2.89 -3.95
CA ILE A 51 -6.51 2.23 -2.71
C ILE A 51 -7.57 2.58 -1.68
N SER A 52 -8.21 1.56 -1.08
CA SER A 52 -9.21 1.81 -0.04
C SER A 52 -8.53 2.32 1.24
N ALA A 53 -9.28 3.08 2.02
CA ALA A 53 -8.79 3.55 3.32
C ALA A 53 -8.42 2.37 4.24
N ALA A 54 -9.15 1.26 4.14
CA ALA A 54 -8.86 0.07 4.93
C ALA A 54 -7.50 -0.53 4.58
N VAL A 55 -7.09 -0.47 3.31
CA VAL A 55 -5.76 -0.93 2.90
C VAL A 55 -4.68 -0.04 3.48
N PHE A 56 -4.85 1.29 3.38
CA PHE A 56 -3.90 2.21 3.98
C PHE A 56 -3.73 1.93 5.46
N ALA A 57 -4.84 1.88 6.20
CA ALA A 57 -4.79 1.63 7.63
C ALA A 57 -4.16 0.29 7.95
N GLY A 58 -4.57 -0.77 7.25
CA GLY A 58 -4.06 -2.11 7.51
C GLY A 58 -2.56 -2.26 7.24
N VAL A 59 -2.09 -1.70 6.14
CA VAL A 59 -0.67 -1.75 5.77
C VAL A 59 0.17 -0.94 6.77
N LEU A 60 -0.25 0.27 7.08
CA LEU A 60 0.50 1.13 7.99
C LEU A 60 0.45 0.61 9.42
N ASP A 61 -0.68 0.04 9.86
CA ASP A 61 -0.79 -0.57 11.19
C ASP A 61 0.13 -1.79 11.32
N ASN A 62 0.45 -2.43 10.21
CA ASN A 62 1.40 -3.56 10.18
C ASN A 62 2.85 -3.09 10.08
N ASP A 63 3.10 -1.83 10.28
CA ASP A 63 4.44 -1.21 10.24
C ASP A 63 5.11 -1.31 8.87
N ALA A 64 4.31 -1.40 7.81
CA ALA A 64 4.78 -1.38 6.43
C ALA A 64 4.60 0.03 5.85
N ILE A 65 5.24 0.29 4.72
CA ILE A 65 5.17 1.58 4.05
C ILE A 65 4.48 1.46 2.70
N ILE A 66 3.98 2.58 2.18
CA ILE A 66 3.39 2.65 0.85
C ILE A 66 4.14 3.71 0.07
N ILE A 67 4.71 3.32 -1.07
CA ILE A 67 5.49 4.19 -1.92
C ILE A 67 4.69 4.46 -3.19
N HIS A 68 4.45 5.73 -3.47
CA HIS A 68 3.74 6.16 -4.66
C HIS A 68 4.74 6.64 -5.71
N CYS A 69 4.63 6.11 -6.92
CA CYS A 69 5.56 6.44 -8.01
C CYS A 69 4.83 7.10 -9.17
N ARG A 70 5.58 7.90 -9.90
CA ARG A 70 5.17 8.46 -11.19
C ARG A 70 6.36 8.33 -12.12
N ASN A 71 6.14 7.73 -13.29
CA ASN A 71 7.23 7.45 -14.24
C ASN A 71 8.39 6.71 -13.55
N TYR A 72 8.05 5.72 -12.73
CA TYR A 72 8.99 4.87 -11.99
C TYR A 72 9.86 5.61 -10.97
N LYS A 73 9.47 6.83 -10.60
CA LYS A 73 10.16 7.59 -9.55
C LYS A 73 9.21 7.80 -8.38
N ALA A 74 9.71 7.60 -7.18
CA ALA A 74 8.92 7.83 -5.98
C ALA A 74 8.57 9.32 -5.87
N VAL A 75 7.27 9.61 -5.72
CA VAL A 75 6.79 10.97 -5.53
C VAL A 75 6.22 11.18 -4.13
N GLY A 76 5.98 10.11 -3.41
CA GLY A 76 5.49 10.18 -2.04
C GLY A 76 5.63 8.86 -1.32
N VAL A 77 5.71 8.93 -0.01
CA VAL A 77 5.80 7.75 0.85
C VAL A 77 4.86 7.95 2.03
N SER A 78 3.99 6.97 2.27
CA SER A 78 3.16 6.92 3.46
C SER A 78 3.81 5.99 4.47
N VAL A 79 4.00 6.46 5.68
CA VAL A 79 4.71 5.72 6.73
C VAL A 79 3.84 5.59 7.98
N PRO A 80 4.06 4.53 8.78
CA PRO A 80 3.34 4.38 10.04
C PRO A 80 3.70 5.49 11.04
N ASN A 81 2.76 5.84 11.89
CA ASN A 81 2.99 6.81 12.95
C ASN A 81 4.14 6.40 13.87
N SER A 82 4.30 5.11 14.10
CA SER A 82 5.35 4.58 14.97
C SER A 82 6.76 4.79 14.40
N ARG A 83 6.87 5.13 13.12
CA ARG A 83 8.15 5.27 12.41
C ARG A 83 8.42 6.68 11.94
N THR A 84 7.56 7.63 12.34
CA THR A 84 7.66 9.02 11.89
C THR A 84 7.42 9.96 13.05
N TYR A 85 7.40 11.24 12.75
CA TYR A 85 7.12 12.27 13.75
C TYR A 85 5.67 12.21 14.18
N ASP A 86 5.42 12.63 15.43
CA ASP A 86 4.07 12.96 15.84
C ASP A 86 3.51 14.01 14.87
N ALA A 87 2.27 13.81 14.40
CA ALA A 87 1.66 14.72 13.43
C ALA A 87 1.61 16.16 13.93
N ARG A 88 1.46 16.37 15.25
CA ARG A 88 1.43 17.71 15.83
C ARG A 88 2.78 18.41 15.69
N VAL A 89 3.85 17.67 15.77
CA VAL A 89 5.19 18.23 15.58
C VAL A 89 5.40 18.62 14.12
N VAL A 90 4.94 17.77 13.20
CA VAL A 90 5.11 18.03 11.77
C VAL A 90 4.29 19.24 11.34
N LEU A 91 3.10 19.43 11.91
CA LEU A 91 2.20 20.53 11.54
C LEU A 91 2.57 21.86 12.16
N ASN A 92 3.38 21.83 13.18
CA ASN A 92 3.85 23.02 13.86
C ASN A 92 5.13 23.56 13.22
#